data_ec98427558d6f4cf84faeb8d09a9b617
#
_entry.id   ec98427558d6f4cf84faeb8d09a9b617
#
_cell.length_a   1.000
_cell.length_b   1.000
_cell.length_c   1.000
_cell.angle_alpha   90.00
_cell.angle_beta   90.00
_cell.angle_gamma   90.00
#
_symmetry.space_group_name_H-M   'P 1'
#
loop_
_entity.id
_entity.type
_entity.pdbx_description
1 polymer ?
#
loop_
_entity_poly.entity_id
_entity_poly.type
_entity_poly.pdbx_seq_one_letter_code
_entity_poly.pdbx_strand_id
1 'polypeptide(L)'
;MRTLPMLRTGTPVLLALLATACVLPSPGPPPPRVEVLAPDPRFGVAGADVLNHPDVAPKIRGLFGADWTAAATARGGTAVPAGDFFGRAEPPRRLGIDGTEYVAVTGCAAACRTHRGLLLVRADGEQVRARLDEAGYTHYYAFGVGAVVDQPIRAQLDAAWVALERQR
;
A
#
# COMPACT_ATOMS: atom_id res chain seq x y z
N MET A 1 58.89 -22.86 -69.96
CA MET A 1 58.55 -21.92 -68.86
C MET A 1 57.03 -21.63 -68.89
N ARG A 2 56.27 -22.26 -68.03
CA ARG A 2 54.82 -22.08 -67.93
C ARG A 2 54.51 -21.48 -66.53
N THR A 3 54.06 -20.25 -66.51
CA THR A 3 53.62 -19.55 -65.33
C THR A 3 52.18 -19.91 -64.99
N LEU A 4 51.93 -20.43 -63.76
CA LEU A 4 50.62 -20.70 -63.18
C LEU A 4 50.02 -19.44 -62.55
N PRO A 5 48.71 -19.15 -62.68
CA PRO A 5 48.06 -18.04 -61.98
C PRO A 5 47.66 -18.46 -60.59
N MET A 6 47.96 -17.60 -59.62
CA MET A 6 47.45 -17.66 -58.19
C MET A 6 45.98 -17.43 -58.13
N LEU A 7 45.25 -18.40 -57.57
CA LEU A 7 43.87 -18.27 -57.18
C LEU A 7 43.79 -17.48 -55.83
N ARG A 8 43.17 -16.31 -55.82
CA ARG A 8 42.81 -15.56 -54.59
C ARG A 8 41.48 -16.07 -54.04
N THR A 9 41.54 -16.80 -52.96
CA THR A 9 40.36 -17.19 -52.17
C THR A 9 39.90 -16.00 -51.36
N GLY A 10 38.75 -15.38 -51.74
CA GLY A 10 38.05 -14.38 -50.97
C GLY A 10 37.23 -15.04 -49.85
N THR A 11 37.53 -14.72 -48.62
CA THR A 11 36.78 -15.14 -47.44
C THR A 11 35.52 -14.27 -47.29
N PRO A 12 34.31 -14.82 -47.27
CA PRO A 12 33.11 -14.02 -46.97
C PRO A 12 33.07 -13.69 -45.48
N VAL A 13 33.10 -12.41 -45.14
CA VAL A 13 32.82 -11.90 -43.80
C VAL A 13 31.33 -11.94 -43.60
N LEU A 14 30.88 -12.90 -42.79
CA LEU A 14 29.49 -13.02 -42.35
C LEU A 14 29.22 -11.95 -41.28
N LEU A 15 28.55 -10.86 -41.65
CA LEU A 15 28.12 -9.80 -40.73
C LEU A 15 26.91 -10.31 -39.96
N ALA A 16 27.09 -10.79 -38.71
CA ALA A 16 26.01 -11.17 -37.80
C ALA A 16 25.36 -9.87 -37.26
N LEU A 17 24.22 -9.51 -37.78
CA LEU A 17 23.35 -8.48 -37.21
C LEU A 17 22.73 -8.99 -35.88
N LEU A 18 23.32 -8.59 -34.76
CA LEU A 18 22.71 -8.75 -33.44
C LEU A 18 21.50 -7.79 -33.31
N ALA A 19 20.31 -8.33 -33.58
CA ALA A 19 19.07 -7.65 -33.27
C ALA A 19 18.90 -7.59 -31.74
N THR A 20 19.29 -6.50 -31.12
CA THR A 20 18.97 -6.18 -29.73
C THR A 20 17.47 -5.93 -29.66
N ALA A 21 16.70 -6.97 -29.32
CA ALA A 21 15.28 -6.81 -28.97
C ALA A 21 15.20 -5.96 -27.68
N CYS A 22 14.79 -4.71 -27.81
CA CYS A 22 14.39 -3.91 -26.64
C CYS A 22 13.18 -4.60 -26.02
N VAL A 23 13.38 -5.35 -24.94
CA VAL A 23 12.29 -5.86 -24.12
C VAL A 23 11.65 -4.65 -23.45
N LEU A 24 10.51 -4.22 -23.98
CA LEU A 24 9.67 -3.22 -23.31
C LEU A 24 9.23 -3.80 -21.97
N PRO A 25 9.39 -3.06 -20.85
CA PRO A 25 8.90 -3.52 -19.57
C PRO A 25 7.39 -3.80 -19.68
N SER A 26 6.95 -4.96 -19.23
CA SER A 26 5.53 -5.30 -19.18
C SER A 26 4.80 -4.22 -18.38
N PRO A 27 3.65 -3.73 -18.85
CA PRO A 27 2.85 -2.81 -18.06
C PRO A 27 2.54 -3.47 -16.70
N GLY A 28 2.80 -2.73 -15.61
CA GLY A 28 2.47 -3.19 -14.27
C GLY A 28 0.96 -3.46 -14.13
N PRO A 29 0.54 -4.16 -13.06
CA PRO A 29 -0.88 -4.38 -12.81
C PRO A 29 -1.62 -3.04 -12.77
N PRO A 30 -2.89 -2.99 -13.25
CA PRO A 30 -3.68 -1.78 -13.19
C PRO A 30 -3.85 -1.33 -11.73
N PRO A 31 -4.00 0.00 -11.49
CA PRO A 31 -4.22 0.51 -10.14
C PRO A 31 -5.55 -0.01 -9.59
N PRO A 32 -5.66 -0.23 -8.27
CA PRO A 32 -6.89 -0.67 -7.63
C PRO A 32 -8.04 0.31 -7.88
N ARG A 33 -9.23 -0.23 -8.12
CA ARG A 33 -10.45 0.58 -8.23
C ARG A 33 -11.01 0.84 -6.85
N VAL A 34 -11.20 2.10 -6.51
CA VAL A 34 -11.79 2.51 -5.23
C VAL A 34 -13.08 3.27 -5.48
N GLU A 35 -14.14 2.80 -4.83
CA GLU A 35 -15.47 3.42 -4.82
C GLU A 35 -15.81 3.83 -3.39
N VAL A 36 -16.40 5.01 -3.22
CA VAL A 36 -16.96 5.43 -1.93
C VAL A 36 -18.41 5.02 -1.89
N LEU A 37 -18.73 4.20 -0.91
CA LEU A 37 -20.06 3.61 -0.74
C LEU A 37 -20.88 4.41 0.29
N ALA A 38 -22.20 4.17 0.31
CA ALA A 38 -23.08 4.73 1.32
C ALA A 38 -22.59 4.33 2.74
N PRO A 39 -22.72 5.22 3.75
CA PRO A 39 -22.33 4.91 5.12
C PRO A 39 -23.02 3.65 5.65
N ASP A 40 -22.29 2.88 6.44
CA ASP A 40 -22.79 1.70 7.15
C ASP A 40 -22.22 1.75 8.57
N PRO A 41 -23.06 1.84 9.62
CA PRO A 41 -22.61 1.98 10.99
C PRO A 41 -22.14 0.65 11.62
N ARG A 42 -21.81 -0.36 10.83
CA ARG A 42 -21.45 -1.72 11.25
C ARG A 42 -20.48 -1.77 12.44
N PHE A 43 -19.49 -0.89 12.45
CA PHE A 43 -18.52 -0.77 13.54
C PHE A 43 -18.67 0.54 14.33
N GLY A 44 -19.78 1.27 14.15
CA GLY A 44 -20.04 2.54 14.80
C GLY A 44 -20.06 3.72 13.83
N VAL A 45 -20.40 4.90 14.33
CA VAL A 45 -20.58 6.14 13.55
C VAL A 45 -19.41 7.12 13.72
N ALA A 46 -18.64 6.98 14.78
CA ALA A 46 -17.41 7.75 15.01
C ALA A 46 -16.18 6.90 14.74
N GLY A 47 -15.08 7.53 14.34
CA GLY A 47 -13.81 6.82 14.16
C GLY A 47 -13.34 6.11 15.44
N ALA A 48 -13.60 6.71 16.61
CA ALA A 48 -13.33 6.11 17.91
C ALA A 48 -14.13 4.82 18.15
N ASP A 49 -15.36 4.72 17.64
CA ASP A 49 -16.19 3.52 17.79
C ASP A 49 -15.54 2.35 17.07
N VAL A 50 -15.05 2.57 15.84
CA VAL A 50 -14.36 1.55 15.05
C VAL A 50 -13.07 1.10 15.75
N LEU A 51 -12.28 2.04 16.25
CA LEU A 51 -11.02 1.76 16.94
C LEU A 51 -11.19 0.96 18.23
N ASN A 52 -12.34 1.12 18.90
CA ASN A 52 -12.66 0.46 20.15
C ASN A 52 -13.69 -0.68 20.01
N HIS A 53 -14.15 -0.98 18.77
CA HIS A 53 -15.09 -2.06 18.54
C HIS A 53 -14.52 -3.40 19.03
N PRO A 54 -15.27 -4.21 19.79
CA PRO A 54 -14.75 -5.42 20.43
C PRO A 54 -14.13 -6.43 19.46
N ASP A 55 -14.68 -6.56 18.24
CA ASP A 55 -14.16 -7.48 17.23
C ASP A 55 -12.96 -6.92 16.45
N VAL A 56 -12.73 -5.62 16.48
CA VAL A 56 -11.72 -4.91 15.68
C VAL A 56 -10.52 -4.47 16.53
N ALA A 57 -10.76 -3.95 17.72
CA ALA A 57 -9.71 -3.41 18.59
C ALA A 57 -8.56 -4.40 18.88
N PRO A 58 -8.80 -5.70 19.17
CA PRO A 58 -7.72 -6.65 19.36
C PRO A 58 -6.86 -6.82 18.09
N LYS A 59 -7.48 -6.78 16.91
CA LYS A 59 -6.79 -6.92 15.61
C LYS A 59 -5.94 -5.68 15.30
N ILE A 60 -6.44 -4.47 15.62
CA ILE A 60 -5.66 -3.24 15.53
C ILE A 60 -4.43 -3.30 16.44
N ARG A 61 -4.59 -3.75 17.68
CA ARG A 61 -3.47 -3.92 18.60
C ARG A 61 -2.48 -4.98 18.12
N GLY A 62 -2.97 -6.07 17.56
CA GLY A 62 -2.13 -7.08 16.92
C GLY A 62 -1.40 -6.57 15.69
N LEU A 63 -2.03 -5.67 14.91
CA LEU A 63 -1.44 -5.05 13.73
C LEU A 63 -0.20 -4.23 14.07
N PHE A 64 -0.27 -3.41 15.12
CA PHE A 64 0.80 -2.51 15.52
C PHE A 64 1.68 -3.09 16.64
N GLY A 65 1.18 -4.08 17.38
CA GLY A 65 1.90 -4.65 18.52
C GLY A 65 2.27 -3.58 19.56
N ALA A 66 3.52 -3.58 20.00
CA ALA A 66 4.03 -2.61 20.98
C ALA A 66 3.98 -1.16 20.45
N ASP A 67 4.04 -0.97 19.13
CA ASP A 67 4.00 0.36 18.50
C ASP A 67 2.68 1.09 18.74
N TRP A 68 1.61 0.38 19.15
CA TRP A 68 0.32 1.02 19.43
C TRP A 68 0.39 2.05 20.55
N THR A 69 1.13 1.77 21.61
CA THR A 69 1.21 2.60 22.83
C THR A 69 2.58 3.17 23.10
N ALA A 70 3.61 2.68 22.43
CA ALA A 70 4.99 3.08 22.65
C ALA A 70 5.57 3.74 21.38
N ALA A 71 6.57 4.59 21.56
CA ALA A 71 7.31 5.15 20.43
C ALA A 71 7.95 4.03 19.61
N ALA A 72 7.71 4.03 18.31
CA ALA A 72 8.11 2.93 17.44
C ALA A 72 9.59 3.02 17.07
N THR A 73 10.41 2.15 17.62
CA THR A 73 11.79 1.97 17.16
C THR A 73 11.84 1.36 15.76
N ALA A 74 10.87 0.51 15.41
CA ALA A 74 10.76 -0.12 14.08
C ALA A 74 10.49 0.87 12.93
N ARG A 75 9.92 2.06 13.22
CA ARG A 75 9.66 3.11 12.25
C ARG A 75 10.76 4.16 12.15
N GLY A 76 11.97 3.85 12.54
CA GLY A 76 13.12 4.77 12.43
C GLY A 76 13.30 5.70 13.63
N GLY A 77 12.73 5.35 14.79
CA GLY A 77 12.98 6.09 16.03
C GLY A 77 12.17 7.36 16.20
N THR A 78 11.01 7.46 15.56
CA THR A 78 10.10 8.58 15.77
C THR A 78 9.39 8.45 17.12
N ALA A 79 9.04 9.58 17.70
CA ALA A 79 8.52 9.64 19.06
C ALA A 79 6.99 9.47 19.16
N VAL A 80 6.29 9.14 18.07
CA VAL A 80 4.83 9.11 18.03
C VAL A 80 4.32 7.67 18.01
N PRO A 81 3.57 7.20 19.04
CA PRO A 81 2.89 5.90 19.01
C PRO A 81 1.91 5.79 17.84
N ALA A 82 1.73 4.58 17.29
CA ALA A 82 0.81 4.36 16.18
C ALA A 82 -0.64 4.72 16.55
N GLY A 83 -1.05 4.53 17.81
CA GLY A 83 -2.36 4.92 18.32
C GLY A 83 -2.64 6.42 18.22
N ASP A 84 -1.61 7.24 18.35
CA ASP A 84 -1.74 8.71 18.31
C ASP A 84 -2.08 9.22 16.91
N PHE A 85 -1.75 8.47 15.84
CA PHE A 85 -2.16 8.79 14.47
C PHE A 85 -3.68 8.74 14.29
N PHE A 86 -4.39 8.16 15.23
CA PHE A 86 -5.85 8.09 15.27
C PHE A 86 -6.44 8.87 16.43
N GLY A 87 -5.65 9.66 17.16
CA GLY A 87 -6.12 10.48 18.29
C GLY A 87 -7.18 11.52 17.90
N ARG A 88 -7.16 11.95 16.63
CA ARG A 88 -8.21 12.76 15.98
C ARG A 88 -8.79 11.95 14.82
N ALA A 89 -9.47 10.86 15.15
CA ALA A 89 -10.11 10.02 14.16
C ALA A 89 -11.35 10.72 13.56
N GLU A 90 -11.41 10.74 12.25
CA GLU A 90 -12.58 11.23 11.49
C GLU A 90 -13.69 10.18 11.48
N PRO A 91 -14.95 10.57 11.19
CA PRO A 91 -16.04 9.62 10.98
C PRO A 91 -15.67 8.56 9.93
N PRO A 92 -16.05 7.31 10.16
CA PRO A 92 -15.69 6.23 9.25
C PRO A 92 -16.35 6.42 7.88
N ARG A 93 -15.65 6.00 6.84
CA ARG A 93 -16.13 5.94 5.46
C ARG A 93 -16.16 4.50 4.98
N ARG A 94 -17.16 4.14 4.19
CA ARG A 94 -17.23 2.82 3.56
C ARG A 94 -16.64 2.88 2.16
N LEU A 95 -15.73 1.97 1.85
CA LEU A 95 -15.04 1.89 0.55
C LEU A 95 -15.23 0.50 -0.06
N GLY A 96 -15.45 0.45 -1.37
CA GLY A 96 -15.24 -0.73 -2.19
C GLY A 96 -13.86 -0.65 -2.83
N ILE A 97 -13.02 -1.65 -2.62
CA ILE A 97 -11.69 -1.74 -3.24
C ILE A 97 -11.63 -3.07 -4.00
N ASP A 98 -11.58 -3.01 -5.32
CA ASP A 98 -11.60 -4.19 -6.20
C ASP A 98 -12.73 -5.18 -5.84
N GLY A 99 -13.92 -4.67 -5.53
CA GLY A 99 -15.09 -5.46 -5.15
C GLY A 99 -15.12 -5.94 -3.70
N THR A 100 -14.08 -5.67 -2.91
CA THR A 100 -14.06 -5.97 -1.46
C THR A 100 -14.44 -4.73 -0.66
N GLU A 101 -15.34 -4.89 0.30
CA GLU A 101 -15.79 -3.78 1.15
C GLU A 101 -14.93 -3.60 2.39
N TYR A 102 -14.64 -2.32 2.69
CA TYR A 102 -13.88 -1.89 3.86
C TYR A 102 -14.56 -0.72 4.56
N VAL A 103 -14.40 -0.67 5.86
CA VAL A 103 -14.61 0.55 6.67
C VAL A 103 -13.26 1.22 6.85
N ALA A 104 -13.16 2.46 6.41
CA ALA A 104 -11.96 3.28 6.47
C ALA A 104 -12.09 4.31 7.59
N VAL A 105 -11.07 4.39 8.44
CA VAL A 105 -10.92 5.45 9.43
C VAL A 105 -9.63 6.21 9.12
N THR A 106 -9.75 7.51 8.91
CA THR A 106 -8.61 8.41 8.83
C THR A 106 -8.44 9.16 10.13
N GLY A 107 -7.22 9.55 10.43
CA GLY A 107 -6.93 10.32 11.61
C GLY A 107 -5.58 11.01 11.53
N CYS A 108 -5.26 11.78 12.56
CA CYS A 108 -3.97 12.40 12.71
C CYS A 108 -3.56 12.54 14.17
N ALA A 109 -2.24 12.56 14.39
CA ALA A 109 -1.65 12.95 15.68
C ALA A 109 -1.74 14.49 15.88
N ALA A 110 -1.15 14.99 16.94
CA ALA A 110 -1.12 16.44 17.23
C ALA A 110 -0.61 17.26 16.03
N ALA A 111 0.39 16.73 15.30
CA ALA A 111 0.95 17.34 14.08
C ALA A 111 0.25 16.79 12.82
N CYS A 112 -1.02 17.10 12.59
CA CYS A 112 -1.84 16.59 11.48
C CYS A 112 -1.24 16.81 10.07
N ARG A 113 -0.29 17.71 9.91
CA ARG A 113 0.37 17.96 8.61
C ARG A 113 1.38 16.88 8.26
N THR A 114 2.00 16.26 9.26
CA THR A 114 3.13 15.33 9.09
C THR A 114 2.88 13.93 9.67
N HIS A 115 1.82 13.75 10.47
CA HIS A 115 1.51 12.49 11.14
C HIS A 115 0.04 12.15 10.93
N ARG A 116 -0.23 11.33 9.92
CA ARG A 116 -1.59 10.98 9.49
C ARG A 116 -1.71 9.47 9.33
N GLY A 117 -2.87 8.93 9.68
CA GLY A 117 -3.18 7.51 9.61
C GLY A 117 -4.39 7.20 8.77
N LEU A 118 -4.36 6.06 8.10
CA LEU A 118 -5.49 5.38 7.48
C LEU A 118 -5.54 3.96 8.04
N LEU A 119 -6.71 3.58 8.53
CA LEU A 119 -7.05 2.21 8.90
C LEU A 119 -8.14 1.72 7.94
N LEU A 120 -7.96 0.53 7.38
CA LEU A 120 -8.96 -0.19 6.63
C LEU A 120 -9.33 -1.46 7.39
N VAL A 121 -10.59 -1.59 7.75
CA VAL A 121 -11.17 -2.80 8.34
C VAL A 121 -12.06 -3.45 7.30
N ARG A 122 -11.77 -4.70 6.91
CA ARG A 122 -12.65 -5.42 5.98
C ARG A 122 -14.04 -5.57 6.60
N ALA A 123 -15.07 -5.54 5.79
CA ALA A 123 -16.45 -5.49 6.25
C ALA A 123 -16.89 -6.65 7.17
N ASP A 124 -16.20 -7.80 7.10
CA ASP A 124 -16.37 -8.93 8.02
C ASP A 124 -15.55 -8.81 9.32
N GLY A 125 -14.72 -7.77 9.44
CA GLY A 125 -13.84 -7.58 10.59
C GLY A 125 -12.60 -8.47 10.62
N GLU A 126 -12.39 -9.38 9.65
CA GLU A 126 -11.33 -10.38 9.70
C GLU A 126 -9.96 -9.87 9.30
N GLN A 127 -9.91 -8.81 8.51
CA GLN A 127 -8.65 -8.19 8.09
C GLN A 127 -8.59 -6.73 8.46
N VAL A 128 -7.44 -6.33 8.95
CA VAL A 128 -7.13 -4.94 9.25
C VAL A 128 -5.84 -4.57 8.54
N ARG A 129 -5.84 -3.40 7.91
CA ARG A 129 -4.68 -2.85 7.20
C ARG A 129 -4.51 -1.41 7.61
N ALA A 130 -3.28 -0.92 7.64
CA ALA A 130 -3.04 0.49 7.94
C ALA A 130 -1.91 1.07 7.08
N ARG A 131 -2.03 2.37 6.88
CA ARG A 131 -0.98 3.24 6.36
C ARG A 131 -0.77 4.38 7.36
N LEU A 132 0.48 4.62 7.73
CA LEU A 132 0.88 5.77 8.54
C LEU A 132 1.85 6.61 7.72
N ASP A 133 1.51 7.88 7.54
CA ASP A 133 2.41 8.89 6.95
C ASP A 133 3.05 9.66 8.11
N GLU A 134 4.38 9.64 8.18
CA GLU A 134 5.16 10.17 9.26
C GLU A 134 6.38 10.93 8.74
N ALA A 135 6.35 12.27 8.85
CA ALA A 135 7.47 13.14 8.50
C ALA A 135 8.09 12.87 7.11
N GLY A 136 7.27 12.53 6.10
CA GLY A 136 7.70 12.24 4.74
C GLY A 136 7.95 10.76 4.44
N TYR A 137 7.79 9.89 5.42
CA TYR A 137 7.85 8.43 5.24
C TYR A 137 6.45 7.83 5.30
N THR A 138 6.24 6.74 4.57
CA THR A 138 4.99 5.97 4.61
C THR A 138 5.26 4.55 5.09
N HIS A 139 4.52 4.13 6.11
CA HIS A 139 4.59 2.80 6.70
C HIS A 139 3.28 2.05 6.44
N TYR A 140 3.39 0.77 6.08
CA TYR A 140 2.24 -0.08 5.75
C TYR A 140 2.19 -1.27 6.69
N TYR A 141 0.97 -1.64 7.09
CA TYR A 141 0.70 -2.73 8.01
C TYR A 141 -0.45 -3.59 7.50
N ALA A 142 -0.40 -4.89 7.78
CA ALA A 142 -1.48 -5.82 7.49
C ALA A 142 -1.60 -6.88 8.60
N PHE A 143 -2.84 -7.18 8.99
CA PHE A 143 -3.17 -8.19 9.99
C PHE A 143 -4.35 -9.04 9.49
N GLY A 144 -4.28 -10.35 9.76
CA GLY A 144 -5.30 -11.33 9.39
C GLY A 144 -4.69 -12.55 8.73
N VAL A 145 -5.48 -13.55 8.44
CA VAL A 145 -5.01 -14.80 7.81
C VAL A 145 -4.43 -14.50 6.43
N GLY A 146 -3.17 -14.89 6.22
CA GLY A 146 -2.47 -14.67 4.95
C GLY A 146 -2.07 -13.21 4.67
N ALA A 147 -2.20 -12.32 5.67
CA ALA A 147 -1.83 -10.91 5.50
C ALA A 147 -0.31 -10.76 5.42
N VAL A 148 0.15 -10.34 4.25
CA VAL A 148 1.54 -9.93 3.99
C VAL A 148 1.51 -8.56 3.34
N VAL A 149 2.38 -7.65 3.79
CA VAL A 149 2.48 -6.32 3.18
C VAL A 149 3.24 -6.44 1.86
N ASP A 150 2.53 -6.85 0.83
CA ASP A 150 3.01 -6.95 -0.54
C ASP A 150 2.63 -5.72 -1.38
N GLN A 151 3.05 -5.71 -2.63
CA GLN A 151 2.77 -4.61 -3.55
C GLN A 151 1.26 -4.37 -3.76
N PRO A 152 0.39 -5.39 -3.96
CA PRO A 152 -1.05 -5.21 -4.05
C PRO A 152 -1.67 -4.53 -2.82
N ILE A 153 -1.29 -4.93 -1.60
CA ILE A 153 -1.81 -4.31 -0.36
C ILE A 153 -1.38 -2.85 -0.25
N ARG A 154 -0.13 -2.53 -0.58
CA ARG A 154 0.35 -1.13 -0.62
C ARG A 154 -0.46 -0.32 -1.63
N ALA A 155 -0.63 -0.82 -2.85
CA ALA A 155 -1.40 -0.15 -3.89
C ALA A 155 -2.86 0.11 -3.45
N GLN A 156 -3.51 -0.83 -2.76
CA GLN A 156 -4.86 -0.66 -2.23
C GLN A 156 -4.93 0.43 -1.16
N LEU A 157 -3.98 0.46 -0.22
CA LEU A 157 -3.91 1.48 0.82
C LEU A 157 -3.65 2.87 0.22
N ASP A 158 -2.78 2.97 -0.78
CA ASP A 158 -2.49 4.22 -1.48
C ASP A 158 -3.70 4.72 -2.28
N ALA A 159 -4.38 3.83 -2.99
CA ALA A 159 -5.58 4.17 -3.74
C ALA A 159 -6.72 4.62 -2.82
N ALA A 160 -6.93 3.93 -1.68
CA ALA A 160 -7.91 4.34 -0.67
C ALA A 160 -7.57 5.71 -0.08
N TRP A 161 -6.30 5.94 0.24
CA TRP A 161 -5.82 7.24 0.73
C TRP A 161 -6.15 8.37 -0.24
N VAL A 162 -5.79 8.22 -1.51
CA VAL A 162 -6.06 9.21 -2.56
C VAL A 162 -7.56 9.45 -2.74
N ALA A 163 -8.38 8.39 -2.69
CA ALA A 163 -9.83 8.52 -2.82
C ALA A 163 -10.45 9.33 -1.68
N LEU A 164 -9.98 9.13 -0.44
CA LEU A 164 -10.46 9.85 0.74
C LEU A 164 -9.98 11.32 0.77
N GLU A 165 -8.74 11.59 0.36
CA GLU A 165 -8.22 12.96 0.26
C GLU A 165 -8.96 13.83 -0.74
N ARG A 166 -9.42 13.26 -1.84
CA ARG A 166 -10.21 13.99 -2.86
C ARG A 166 -11.60 14.42 -2.38
N GLN A 167 -12.06 13.90 -1.24
CA GLN A 167 -13.39 14.19 -0.69
C GLN A 167 -13.34 15.16 0.51
N ARG A 168 -12.18 15.62 0.87
CA ARG A 168 -11.96 16.68 1.87
C ARG A 168 -12.07 18.06 1.23
#